data_88190a909b48cc5e2b5b45466e1ffd60
#
_entry.id   88190a909b48cc5e2b5b45466e1ffd60
#
_cell.length_a   1.000
_cell.length_b   1.000
_cell.length_c   1.000
_cell.angle_alpha   90.00
_cell.angle_beta   90.00
_cell.angle_gamma   90.00
#
_symmetry.space_group_name_H-M   'P 1'
#
loop_
_entity.id
_entity.type
_entity.pdbx_description
1 polymer ?
#
loop_
_entity_poly.entity_id
_entity_poly.type
_entity_poly.pdbx_seq_one_letter_code
_entity_poly.pdbx_strand_id
1 'polypeptide(L)'
;MHCPFCRNDDSRVVDSRSSDDGNAIRRRRECPECSRRFTTVETITLSVMKRNGVAEPFSREKVVKGVRRACQGRPVSDDDLAILAARVEDTVRQSGSAEVPSHEVGLAILGPLRELDEVAYLRFASVYRSFDSLADFELEIEDLRSSKSVTAGPPI
;
A
#
# COMPACT_ATOMS: atom_id res chain seq x y z
N MET A 1 -29.71 -1.81 -2.83
CA MET A 1 -29.06 -2.25 -1.57
C MET A 1 -30.16 -2.55 -0.57
N HIS A 2 -30.18 -3.77 -0.05
CA HIS A 2 -31.25 -4.24 0.85
C HIS A 2 -31.30 -3.47 2.16
N CYS A 3 -32.49 -3.20 2.64
CA CYS A 3 -32.71 -2.64 3.95
C CYS A 3 -32.30 -3.67 5.03
N PRO A 4 -31.43 -3.31 6.01
CA PRO A 4 -30.99 -4.24 7.05
C PRO A 4 -32.10 -4.65 8.03
N PHE A 5 -33.23 -3.95 8.02
CA PHE A 5 -34.32 -4.19 8.95
C PHE A 5 -35.48 -5.04 8.39
N CYS A 6 -35.93 -4.74 7.15
CA CYS A 6 -37.05 -5.45 6.52
C CYS A 6 -36.65 -6.20 5.23
N ARG A 7 -35.36 -6.09 4.82
CA ARG A 7 -34.80 -6.70 3.61
C ARG A 7 -35.42 -6.25 2.28
N ASN A 8 -36.20 -5.17 2.28
CA ASN A 8 -36.66 -4.56 1.03
C ASN A 8 -35.46 -4.22 0.15
N ASP A 9 -35.56 -4.49 -1.15
CA ASP A 9 -34.48 -4.34 -2.14
C ASP A 9 -34.15 -2.88 -2.43
N ASP A 10 -35.07 -1.96 -2.16
CA ASP A 10 -34.92 -0.54 -2.46
C ASP A 10 -34.60 0.31 -1.23
N SER A 11 -33.83 1.36 -1.44
CA SER A 11 -33.54 2.40 -0.45
C SER A 11 -33.12 3.69 -1.13
N ARG A 12 -33.63 4.82 -0.66
CA ARG A 12 -33.23 6.14 -1.19
C ARG A 12 -32.14 6.77 -0.33
N VAL A 13 -31.24 7.48 -0.99
CA VAL A 13 -30.21 8.28 -0.30
C VAL A 13 -30.84 9.61 0.14
N VAL A 14 -30.78 9.91 1.43
CA VAL A 14 -31.30 11.15 2.02
C VAL A 14 -30.20 12.15 2.34
N ASP A 15 -28.96 11.68 2.55
CA ASP A 15 -27.78 12.53 2.77
C ASP A 15 -26.53 11.81 2.30
N SER A 16 -25.53 12.57 1.81
CA SER A 16 -24.26 12.01 1.33
C SER A 16 -23.13 12.95 1.74
N ARG A 17 -22.10 12.41 2.37
CA ARG A 17 -20.90 13.15 2.81
C ARG A 17 -19.65 12.38 2.48
N SER A 18 -18.64 13.06 1.95
CA SER A 18 -17.31 12.50 1.81
C SER A 18 -16.64 12.37 3.18
N SER A 19 -15.79 11.37 3.37
CA SER A 19 -14.89 11.30 4.51
C SER A 19 -13.82 12.40 4.42
N ASP A 20 -13.22 12.75 5.55
CA ASP A 20 -12.23 13.84 5.64
C ASP A 20 -10.99 13.57 4.77
N ASP A 21 -10.66 12.30 4.54
CA ASP A 21 -9.56 11.84 3.68
C ASP A 21 -9.94 11.68 2.20
N GLY A 22 -11.22 11.92 1.84
CA GLY A 22 -11.73 11.77 0.47
C GLY A 22 -11.84 10.32 -0.05
N ASN A 23 -11.46 9.33 0.74
CA ASN A 23 -11.39 7.92 0.31
C ASN A 23 -12.69 7.15 0.49
N ALA A 24 -13.68 7.74 1.15
CA ALA A 24 -14.97 7.12 1.37
C ALA A 24 -16.13 8.11 1.24
N ILE A 25 -17.28 7.60 0.84
CA ILE A 25 -18.54 8.33 0.84
C ILE A 25 -19.47 7.66 1.82
N ARG A 26 -19.88 8.42 2.84
CA ARG A 26 -20.89 8.01 3.79
C ARG A 26 -22.27 8.47 3.32
N ARG A 27 -23.18 7.51 3.08
CA ARG A 27 -24.54 7.79 2.65
C ARG A 27 -25.55 7.39 3.72
N ARG A 28 -26.41 8.32 4.10
CA ARG A 28 -27.58 8.05 4.93
C ARG A 28 -28.74 7.66 4.01
N ARG A 29 -29.26 6.48 4.23
CA ARG A 29 -30.36 5.92 3.42
C ARG A 29 -31.63 5.76 4.24
N GLU A 30 -32.77 5.81 3.57
CA GLU A 30 -34.09 5.56 4.13
C GLU A 30 -34.81 4.49 3.31
N CYS A 31 -35.36 3.50 4.00
CA CYS A 31 -36.16 2.46 3.37
C CYS A 31 -37.56 2.98 3.10
N PRO A 32 -38.09 2.87 1.86
CA PRO A 32 -39.44 3.33 1.55
C PRO A 32 -40.52 2.47 2.22
N GLU A 33 -40.24 1.20 2.50
CA GLU A 33 -41.20 0.26 3.10
C GLU A 33 -41.34 0.44 4.62
N CYS A 34 -40.23 0.41 5.35
CA CYS A 34 -40.26 0.47 6.81
C CYS A 34 -39.89 1.84 7.39
N SER A 35 -39.61 2.82 6.54
CA SER A 35 -39.20 4.22 6.90
C SER A 35 -37.99 4.31 7.84
N ARG A 36 -37.28 3.22 8.08
CA ARG A 36 -36.09 3.21 8.90
C ARG A 36 -34.89 3.72 8.12
N ARG A 37 -34.01 4.40 8.86
CA ARG A 37 -32.78 4.96 8.32
C ARG A 37 -31.58 4.12 8.71
N PHE A 38 -30.66 3.95 7.76
CA PHE A 38 -29.39 3.27 7.96
C PHE A 38 -28.27 3.99 7.20
N THR A 39 -27.05 3.72 7.56
CA THR A 39 -25.87 4.34 6.93
C THR A 39 -25.11 3.28 6.18
N THR A 40 -24.66 3.63 4.96
CA THR A 40 -23.72 2.85 4.16
C THR A 40 -22.45 3.64 3.95
N VAL A 41 -21.33 2.94 3.83
CA VAL A 41 -20.04 3.53 3.49
C VAL A 41 -19.56 2.87 2.20
N GLU A 42 -19.30 3.69 1.21
CA GLU A 42 -18.67 3.28 -0.04
C GLU A 42 -17.21 3.71 0.04
N THR A 43 -16.28 2.78 -0.08
CA THR A 43 -14.84 3.04 -0.04
C THR A 43 -14.19 2.69 -1.35
N ILE A 44 -13.20 3.49 -1.76
CA ILE A 44 -12.34 3.16 -2.88
C ILE A 44 -11.44 1.99 -2.45
N THR A 45 -11.61 0.85 -3.09
CA THR A 45 -10.81 -0.34 -2.79
C THR A 45 -9.70 -0.48 -3.82
N LEU A 46 -8.45 -0.46 -3.34
CA LEU A 46 -7.29 -0.85 -4.13
C LEU A 46 -7.11 -2.36 -3.99
N SER A 47 -7.12 -3.08 -5.10
CA SER A 47 -6.96 -4.54 -5.13
C SER A 47 -5.57 -4.93 -5.61
N VAL A 48 -5.01 -5.97 -4.99
CA VAL A 48 -3.73 -6.56 -5.39
C VAL A 48 -3.97 -7.93 -6.01
N MET A 49 -3.53 -8.08 -7.25
CA MET A 49 -3.61 -9.33 -7.99
C MET A 49 -2.42 -10.23 -7.64
N LYS A 50 -2.69 -11.39 -7.07
CA LYS A 50 -1.67 -12.40 -6.78
C LYS A 50 -1.24 -13.15 -8.05
N ARG A 51 -0.09 -13.82 -7.98
CA ARG A 51 0.41 -14.66 -9.09
C ARG A 51 -0.54 -15.77 -9.53
N ASN A 52 -1.41 -16.24 -8.62
CA ASN A 52 -2.44 -17.24 -8.90
C ASN A 52 -3.74 -16.66 -9.48
N GLY A 53 -3.78 -15.36 -9.81
CA GLY A 53 -4.96 -14.69 -10.37
C GLY A 53 -6.03 -14.29 -9.34
N VAL A 54 -5.79 -14.50 -8.05
CA VAL A 54 -6.74 -14.09 -7.00
C VAL A 54 -6.47 -12.64 -6.62
N ALA A 55 -7.52 -11.81 -6.69
CA ALA A 55 -7.48 -10.44 -6.20
C ALA A 55 -7.79 -10.38 -4.70
N GLU A 56 -7.03 -9.57 -3.96
CA GLU A 56 -7.28 -9.28 -2.57
C GLU A 56 -7.14 -7.78 -2.31
N PRO A 57 -7.82 -7.21 -1.29
CA PRO A 57 -7.62 -5.82 -0.92
C PRO A 57 -6.17 -5.54 -0.55
N PHE A 58 -5.65 -4.36 -0.94
CA PHE A 58 -4.35 -3.89 -0.49
C PHE A 58 -4.33 -3.81 1.05
N SER A 59 -3.24 -4.22 1.66
CA SER A 59 -3.07 -4.22 3.11
C SER A 59 -1.69 -3.68 3.50
N ARG A 60 -1.67 -2.55 4.22
CA ARG A 60 -0.45 -1.99 4.81
C ARG A 60 0.22 -2.99 5.76
N GLU A 61 -0.57 -3.77 6.51
CA GLU A 61 -0.02 -4.79 7.43
C GLU A 61 0.78 -5.87 6.69
N LYS A 62 0.34 -6.26 5.49
CA LYS A 62 1.09 -7.21 4.66
C LYS A 62 2.39 -6.62 4.15
N VAL A 63 2.40 -5.34 3.78
CA VAL A 63 3.62 -4.61 3.41
C VAL A 63 4.59 -4.59 4.59
N VAL A 64 4.14 -4.13 5.77
CA VAL A 64 4.93 -4.10 7.00
C VAL A 64 5.50 -5.49 7.33
N LYS A 65 4.69 -6.54 7.28
CA LYS A 65 5.12 -7.91 7.56
C LYS A 65 6.20 -8.40 6.59
N GLY A 66 6.07 -8.06 5.31
CA GLY A 66 7.06 -8.39 4.29
C GLY A 66 8.41 -7.69 4.52
N VAL A 67 8.35 -6.38 4.76
CA VAL A 67 9.55 -5.54 4.98
C VAL A 67 10.23 -5.85 6.31
N ARG A 68 9.47 -6.15 7.38
CA ARG A 68 9.99 -6.47 8.71
C ARG A 68 11.03 -7.60 8.69
N ARG A 69 10.85 -8.59 7.83
CA ARG A 69 11.82 -9.68 7.67
C ARG A 69 13.16 -9.17 7.15
N ALA A 70 13.16 -8.25 6.21
CA ALA A 70 14.38 -7.65 5.68
C ALA A 70 15.06 -6.74 6.71
N CYS A 71 14.28 -6.10 7.59
CA CYS A 71 14.76 -5.20 8.65
C CYS A 71 15.23 -5.94 9.92
N GLN A 72 15.20 -7.26 9.96
CA GLN A 72 15.59 -8.01 11.15
C GLN A 72 17.02 -7.68 11.58
N GLY A 73 17.19 -7.25 12.85
CA GLY A 73 18.48 -6.82 13.41
C GLY A 73 18.94 -5.42 12.95
N ARG A 74 18.03 -4.65 12.32
CA ARG A 74 18.30 -3.25 11.95
C ARG A 74 17.58 -2.28 12.88
N PRO A 75 18.11 -1.06 13.09
CA PRO A 75 17.49 -0.03 13.94
C PRO A 75 16.32 0.65 13.22
N VAL A 76 15.30 -0.13 12.85
CA VAL A 76 14.09 0.33 12.16
C VAL A 76 12.91 0.10 13.10
N SER A 77 12.19 1.18 13.42
CA SER A 77 11.04 1.15 14.32
C SER A 77 9.76 0.70 13.61
N ASP A 78 8.74 0.37 14.38
CA ASP A 78 7.40 0.06 13.85
C ASP A 78 6.75 1.29 13.20
N ASP A 79 7.03 2.50 13.70
CA ASP A 79 6.56 3.75 13.12
C ASP A 79 7.19 3.99 11.74
N ASP A 80 8.49 3.72 11.58
CA ASP A 80 9.16 3.81 10.28
C ASP A 80 8.53 2.87 9.26
N LEU A 81 8.21 1.64 9.68
CA LEU A 81 7.54 0.66 8.83
C LEU A 81 6.12 1.08 8.46
N ALA A 82 5.39 1.71 9.38
CA ALA A 82 4.05 2.24 9.11
C ALA A 82 4.08 3.39 8.09
N ILE A 83 5.05 4.31 8.23
CA ILE A 83 5.28 5.41 7.28
C ILE A 83 5.65 4.85 5.90
N LEU A 84 6.56 3.87 5.85
CA LEU A 84 6.94 3.19 4.62
C LEU A 84 5.72 2.58 3.93
N ALA A 85 4.88 1.86 4.66
CA ALA A 85 3.69 1.22 4.10
C ALA A 85 2.66 2.23 3.56
N ALA A 86 2.52 3.40 4.21
CA ALA A 86 1.68 4.49 3.72
C ALA A 86 2.23 5.05 2.39
N ARG A 87 3.54 5.32 2.29
CA ARG A 87 4.20 5.78 1.06
C ARG A 87 4.04 4.80 -0.09
N VAL A 88 4.14 3.50 0.20
CA VAL A 88 3.92 2.43 -0.78
C VAL A 88 2.48 2.47 -1.30
N GLU A 89 1.49 2.59 -0.41
CA GLU A 89 0.08 2.69 -0.80
C GLU A 89 -0.15 3.90 -1.71
N ASP A 90 0.39 5.08 -1.36
CA ASP A 90 0.26 6.30 -2.15
C ASP A 90 0.88 6.13 -3.54
N THR A 91 2.07 5.51 -3.63
CA THR A 91 2.74 5.22 -4.90
C THR A 91 1.89 4.29 -5.77
N VAL A 92 1.34 3.24 -5.18
CA VAL A 92 0.50 2.27 -5.90
C VAL A 92 -0.82 2.92 -6.34
N ARG A 93 -1.43 3.79 -5.53
CA ARG A 93 -2.64 4.54 -5.92
C ARG A 93 -2.38 5.50 -7.07
N GLN A 94 -1.20 6.12 -7.12
CA GLN A 94 -0.81 7.04 -8.20
C GLN A 94 -0.65 6.34 -9.56
N SER A 95 -0.47 5.01 -9.60
CA SER A 95 -0.47 4.25 -10.86
C SER A 95 -1.82 4.32 -11.62
N GLY A 96 -2.89 4.73 -10.92
CA GLY A 96 -4.23 4.90 -11.50
C GLY A 96 -4.97 3.59 -11.79
N SER A 97 -4.40 2.45 -11.46
CA SER A 97 -5.04 1.15 -11.64
C SER A 97 -5.83 0.73 -10.40
N ALA A 98 -7.06 0.25 -10.59
CA ALA A 98 -7.87 -0.31 -9.50
C ALA A 98 -7.36 -1.69 -9.05
N GLU A 99 -6.67 -2.39 -9.93
CA GLU A 99 -6.04 -3.69 -9.67
C GLU A 99 -4.56 -3.62 -10.03
N VAL A 100 -3.70 -3.91 -9.06
CA VAL A 100 -2.24 -3.81 -9.21
C VAL A 100 -1.61 -5.18 -8.98
N PRO A 101 -0.72 -5.65 -9.86
CA PRO A 101 0.01 -6.89 -9.65
C PRO A 101 0.82 -6.84 -8.35
N SER A 102 0.87 -7.94 -7.60
CA SER A 102 1.64 -8.00 -6.34
C SER A 102 3.14 -7.73 -6.53
N HIS A 103 3.65 -7.98 -7.73
CA HIS A 103 5.02 -7.63 -8.10
C HIS A 103 5.27 -6.11 -8.09
N GLU A 104 4.33 -5.32 -8.61
CA GLU A 104 4.45 -3.85 -8.62
C GLU A 104 4.42 -3.26 -7.20
N VAL A 105 3.62 -3.87 -6.29
CA VAL A 105 3.67 -3.49 -4.88
C VAL A 105 5.06 -3.73 -4.30
N GLY A 106 5.69 -4.86 -4.64
CA GLY A 106 7.07 -5.17 -4.25
C GLY A 106 8.09 -4.17 -4.78
N LEU A 107 7.95 -3.74 -6.04
CA LEU A 107 8.81 -2.71 -6.63
C LEU A 107 8.60 -1.35 -5.96
N ALA A 108 7.37 -0.99 -5.61
CA ALA A 108 7.06 0.25 -4.90
C ALA A 108 7.69 0.32 -3.49
N ILE A 109 8.01 -0.82 -2.88
CA ILE A 109 8.69 -0.90 -1.59
C ILE A 109 10.17 -0.50 -1.71
N LEU A 110 10.82 -0.80 -2.83
CA LEU A 110 12.28 -0.65 -2.98
C LEU A 110 12.77 0.78 -2.72
N GLY A 111 12.11 1.79 -3.28
CA GLY A 111 12.49 3.19 -3.10
C GLY A 111 12.48 3.62 -1.63
N PRO A 112 11.33 3.58 -0.95
CA PRO A 112 11.22 3.94 0.46
C PRO A 112 12.12 3.11 1.39
N LEU A 113 12.32 1.83 1.09
CA LEU A 113 13.18 0.97 1.90
C LEU A 113 14.67 1.30 1.74
N ARG A 114 15.09 1.69 0.53
CA ARG A 114 16.45 2.18 0.25
C ARG A 114 16.79 3.41 1.07
N GLU A 115 15.85 4.35 1.19
CA GLU A 115 16.01 5.55 2.01
C GLU A 115 16.06 5.25 3.51
N LEU A 116 15.32 4.23 3.94
CA LEU A 116 15.19 3.86 5.34
C LEU A 116 16.41 3.09 5.85
N ASP A 117 16.80 2.01 5.15
CA ASP A 117 17.94 1.16 5.53
C ASP A 117 18.48 0.36 4.33
N GLU A 118 19.71 0.64 3.94
CA GLU A 118 20.35 0.04 2.75
C GLU A 118 20.57 -1.48 2.89
N VAL A 119 20.84 -1.98 4.08
CA VAL A 119 21.03 -3.42 4.30
C VAL A 119 19.71 -4.15 4.19
N ALA A 120 18.65 -3.60 4.78
CA ALA A 120 17.28 -4.12 4.60
C ALA A 120 16.86 -4.06 3.13
N TYR A 121 17.19 -2.96 2.45
CA TYR A 121 16.97 -2.83 1.00
C TYR A 121 17.64 -3.94 0.20
N LEU A 122 18.94 -4.22 0.41
CA LEU A 122 19.65 -5.27 -0.30
C LEU A 122 19.03 -6.66 -0.07
N ARG A 123 18.66 -6.96 1.17
CA ARG A 123 17.98 -8.22 1.51
C ARG A 123 16.64 -8.36 0.79
N PHE A 124 15.87 -7.29 0.71
CA PHE A 124 14.56 -7.28 0.05
C PHE A 124 14.72 -7.33 -1.47
N ALA A 125 15.60 -6.50 -2.04
CA ALA A 125 15.87 -6.41 -3.47
C ALA A 125 16.37 -7.74 -4.03
N SER A 126 17.23 -8.46 -3.30
CA SER A 126 17.77 -9.75 -3.74
C SER A 126 16.67 -10.78 -4.04
N VAL A 127 15.57 -10.75 -3.30
CA VAL A 127 14.41 -11.63 -3.53
C VAL A 127 13.53 -11.13 -4.67
N TYR A 128 13.21 -9.81 -4.69
CA TYR A 128 12.28 -9.24 -5.67
C TYR A 128 12.88 -9.07 -7.06
N ARG A 129 14.17 -8.79 -7.15
CA ARG A 129 14.91 -8.68 -8.41
C ARG A 129 15.57 -10.00 -8.81
N SER A 130 15.37 -11.07 -8.02
CA SER A 130 15.89 -12.41 -8.29
C SER A 130 17.39 -12.39 -8.56
N PHE A 131 18.21 -11.95 -7.59
CA PHE A 131 19.66 -12.00 -7.71
C PHE A 131 20.12 -13.45 -7.78
N ASP A 132 20.85 -13.81 -8.83
CA ASP A 132 21.29 -15.18 -9.11
C ASP A 132 22.80 -15.37 -8.82
N SER A 133 23.54 -14.26 -8.67
CA SER A 133 24.99 -14.31 -8.49
C SER A 133 25.50 -13.26 -7.49
N LEU A 134 26.75 -13.41 -7.05
CA LEU A 134 27.42 -12.39 -6.26
C LEU A 134 27.61 -11.09 -7.04
N ALA A 135 27.78 -11.18 -8.36
CA ALA A 135 27.92 -10.02 -9.22
C ALA A 135 26.66 -9.11 -9.18
N ASP A 136 25.48 -9.68 -9.02
CA ASP A 136 24.24 -8.88 -8.90
C ASP A 136 24.26 -8.05 -7.60
N PHE A 137 24.78 -8.63 -6.51
CA PHE A 137 24.97 -7.87 -5.26
C PHE A 137 26.04 -6.79 -5.39
N GLU A 138 27.16 -7.07 -6.08
CA GLU A 138 28.23 -6.09 -6.30
C GLU A 138 27.72 -4.89 -7.07
N LEU A 139 26.99 -5.11 -8.16
CA LEU A 139 26.38 -4.04 -8.97
C LEU A 139 25.39 -3.20 -8.14
N GLU A 140 24.56 -3.83 -7.35
CA GLU A 140 23.57 -3.12 -6.52
C GLU A 140 24.25 -2.31 -5.41
N ILE A 141 25.34 -2.83 -4.83
CA ILE A 141 26.15 -2.11 -3.83
C ILE A 141 26.86 -0.93 -4.45
N GLU A 142 27.39 -1.05 -5.66
CA GLU A 142 28.01 0.04 -6.38
C GLU A 142 26.99 1.16 -6.68
N ASP A 143 25.78 0.82 -7.09
CA ASP A 143 24.69 1.77 -7.31
C ASP A 143 24.31 2.51 -6.01
N LEU A 144 24.21 1.80 -4.90
CA LEU A 144 23.95 2.41 -3.58
C LEU A 144 25.06 3.40 -3.18
N ARG A 145 26.32 3.06 -3.41
CA ARG A 145 27.47 3.92 -3.10
C ARG A 145 27.50 5.16 -3.98
N SER A 146 27.26 4.99 -5.27
CA SER A 146 27.28 6.07 -6.26
C SER A 146 26.20 7.12 -6.00
N SER A 147 25.02 6.70 -5.59
CA SER A 147 23.92 7.62 -5.28
C SER A 147 24.16 8.45 -4.03
N LYS A 148 24.95 7.96 -3.06
CA LYS A 148 25.39 8.76 -1.89
C LYS A 148 26.39 9.85 -2.24
N SER A 149 27.25 9.62 -3.19
CA SER A 149 28.28 10.61 -3.57
C SER A 149 27.68 11.85 -4.26
N VAL A 150 26.50 11.73 -4.88
CA VAL A 150 25.79 12.85 -5.53
C VAL A 150 25.06 13.75 -4.53
N THR A 151 24.68 13.22 -3.36
CA THR A 151 24.00 14.00 -2.28
C THR A 151 24.95 14.71 -1.35
N ALA A 152 26.23 14.37 -1.33
CA ALA A 152 27.26 15.10 -0.60
C ALA A 152 27.85 16.21 -1.50
N GLY A 153 27.10 17.31 -1.65
CA GLY A 153 27.64 18.54 -2.26
C GLY A 153 28.85 19.06 -1.46
N PRO A 154 29.76 19.82 -2.08
CA PRO A 154 30.98 20.28 -1.43
C PRO A 154 30.63 21.13 -0.20
N PRO A 155 31.41 21.02 0.87
CA PRO A 155 31.23 21.90 2.03
C PRO A 155 31.53 23.34 1.60
N ILE A 156 30.62 24.25 1.97
CA ILE A 156 30.75 25.69 1.83
C ILE A 156 31.81 26.21 2.81
#